data_9cef50accbcf0e06f4ff66f433816a88
#
_entry.id   9cef50accbcf0e06f4ff66f433816a88
#
_cell.length_a   1.000
_cell.length_b   1.000
_cell.length_c   1.000
_cell.angle_alpha   90.00
_cell.angle_beta   90.00
_cell.angle_gamma   90.00
#
_symmetry.space_group_name_H-M   'P 1'
#
loop_
_entity.id
_entity.type
_entity.pdbx_description
1 polymer ?
#
loop_
_entity_poly.entity_id
_entity_poly.type
_entity_poly.pdbx_seq_one_letter_code
_entity_poly.pdbx_strand_id
1 'polypeptide(L)'
;MDRTPASDGRDDPPTQRARRPSARVVAFAVALFAAGLAFGAGSSATTASTLSGPTCLAGAAPSDLDRLFAAEPGGVIGADYQRATSLPDGRVLWTFQDAKVRLPNGGVRLVHNIGMVQDGACFQVLIGGTAEDPRPWLFPDQTVPFLRWYWPLGAELGANGRLHVFAAEMAERGSSYLTRTEPTATAVAVVDITTFAVSSTARPGNASASLYGFSIESDNTWTYLFAQCHRQFGFDPYIFVFAHDFACASRVTVARVPKGQLLAPPTYWTANGWRADPAAAVPILDPTRLVNASQFVYVNNQWMVITKVGDWWGDRIVVEQSSRPVGPFRVVTQWRPPVKCAVDCNNYFASWIPSELPGRLMYGLSHNRWDGVTTEVYRPTFGSVAEPPQRLLQAERCSLGYCG
;
A
#
# COMPACT_ATOMS: atom_id res chain seq x y z
N MET A 1 19.81 -49.42 49.92
CA MET A 1 18.41 -49.55 50.35
C MET A 1 17.61 -49.16 49.10
N ASP A 2 17.47 -49.98 48.13
CA ASP A 2 16.66 -51.20 48.02
C ASP A 2 15.16 -50.91 48.12
N ARG A 3 14.48 -50.89 46.99
CA ARG A 3 13.27 -51.60 46.59
C ARG A 3 12.66 -51.09 45.27
N THR A 4 12.85 -51.84 44.22
CA THR A 4 11.91 -52.11 43.14
C THR A 4 11.02 -53.30 43.56
N PRO A 5 10.03 -53.79 42.74
CA PRO A 5 9.07 -53.25 41.77
C PRO A 5 7.64 -53.83 41.97
N ALA A 6 6.65 -53.42 41.13
CA ALA A 6 5.48 -54.26 40.77
C ALA A 6 4.88 -53.67 39.46
N SER A 7 4.95 -54.28 38.36
CA SER A 7 4.21 -55.20 37.51
C SER A 7 2.68 -55.11 37.63
N ASP A 8 2.05 -54.89 36.54
CA ASP A 8 1.22 -55.73 35.67
C ASP A 8 -0.16 -55.14 35.38
N GLY A 9 -0.63 -55.34 34.19
CA GLY A 9 -2.01 -55.04 33.81
C GLY A 9 -2.18 -54.70 32.31
N ARG A 10 -1.89 -55.66 31.41
CA ARG A 10 -2.40 -55.63 30.04
C ARG A 10 -3.89 -55.99 30.06
N ASP A 11 -4.71 -55.17 29.44
CA ASP A 11 -5.99 -55.62 28.85
C ASP A 11 -6.16 -54.94 27.50
N ASP A 12 -6.05 -55.74 26.45
CA ASP A 12 -6.46 -55.41 25.08
C ASP A 12 -7.96 -55.53 24.93
N PRO A 13 -8.67 -54.55 24.35
CA PRO A 13 -10.05 -54.76 23.93
C PRO A 13 -10.13 -55.24 22.48
N PRO A 14 -11.20 -56.00 22.13
CA PRO A 14 -11.29 -56.83 20.94
C PRO A 14 -11.55 -56.03 19.66
N THR A 15 -10.92 -56.52 18.62
CA THR A 15 -11.11 -56.09 17.21
C THR A 15 -12.53 -56.37 16.74
N GLN A 16 -13.35 -55.34 16.52
CA GLN A 16 -14.58 -55.40 15.76
C GLN A 16 -14.29 -55.21 14.27
N ARG A 17 -14.45 -56.29 13.52
CA ARG A 17 -14.54 -56.29 12.05
C ARG A 17 -15.80 -55.53 11.62
N ALA A 18 -15.65 -54.33 11.07
CA ALA A 18 -16.71 -53.62 10.39
C ALA A 18 -16.90 -54.18 8.97
N ARG A 19 -18.10 -54.67 8.74
CA ARG A 19 -18.61 -55.09 7.43
C ARG A 19 -18.75 -53.89 6.50
N ARG A 20 -18.17 -53.96 5.31
CA ARG A 20 -18.37 -52.97 4.23
C ARG A 20 -19.80 -53.11 3.67
N PRO A 21 -20.56 -52.01 3.56
CA PRO A 21 -21.76 -52.03 2.71
C PRO A 21 -21.36 -51.73 1.26
N SER A 22 -21.85 -52.51 0.35
CA SER A 22 -21.78 -52.36 -1.10
C SER A 22 -22.51 -51.08 -1.54
N ALA A 23 -21.78 -50.12 -2.10
CA ALA A 23 -22.35 -48.93 -2.71
C ALA A 23 -22.98 -49.29 -4.06
N ARG A 24 -24.30 -49.20 -4.14
CA ARG A 24 -25.02 -49.12 -5.42
C ARG A 24 -24.89 -47.69 -5.92
N VAL A 25 -24.22 -47.55 -7.06
CA VAL A 25 -24.12 -46.28 -7.80
C VAL A 25 -25.49 -46.03 -8.43
N VAL A 26 -26.20 -45.03 -7.93
CA VAL A 26 -27.35 -44.42 -8.60
C VAL A 26 -26.86 -43.19 -9.31
N ALA A 27 -26.76 -43.26 -10.64
CA ALA A 27 -26.47 -42.12 -11.49
C ALA A 27 -27.72 -41.23 -11.55
N PHE A 28 -27.67 -40.08 -10.87
CA PHE A 28 -28.58 -38.97 -11.11
C PHE A 28 -27.99 -38.07 -12.17
N ALA A 29 -28.60 -38.08 -13.36
CA ALA A 29 -28.35 -37.07 -14.37
C ALA A 29 -28.97 -35.74 -13.90
N VAL A 30 -28.15 -34.78 -13.44
CA VAL A 30 -28.58 -33.42 -13.19
C VAL A 30 -28.39 -32.62 -14.49
N ALA A 31 -29.49 -32.36 -15.18
CA ALA A 31 -29.54 -31.40 -16.26
C ALA A 31 -29.34 -30.00 -15.67
N LEU A 32 -28.13 -29.44 -15.84
CA LEU A 32 -27.84 -28.03 -15.54
C LEU A 32 -28.46 -27.15 -16.62
N PHE A 33 -29.61 -26.56 -16.31
CA PHE A 33 -30.11 -25.37 -17.00
C PHE A 33 -29.17 -24.19 -16.63
N ALA A 34 -28.22 -23.89 -17.50
CA ALA A 34 -27.47 -22.65 -17.44
C ALA A 34 -28.39 -21.51 -17.89
N ALA A 35 -29.19 -20.98 -16.98
CA ALA A 35 -29.79 -19.65 -17.16
C ALA A 35 -28.69 -18.62 -16.93
N GLY A 36 -28.07 -18.19 -18.02
CA GLY A 36 -27.16 -17.06 -18.02
C GLY A 36 -27.91 -15.78 -17.65
N LEU A 37 -27.96 -15.46 -16.36
CA LEU A 37 -28.23 -14.12 -15.90
C LEU A 37 -26.99 -13.28 -16.18
N ALA A 38 -26.93 -12.68 -17.37
CA ALA A 38 -26.07 -11.58 -17.66
C ALA A 38 -26.50 -10.40 -16.77
N PHE A 39 -25.95 -10.31 -15.57
CA PHE A 39 -25.92 -9.07 -14.83
C PHE A 39 -25.03 -8.10 -15.64
N GLY A 40 -25.65 -7.35 -16.51
CA GLY A 40 -25.09 -6.13 -17.05
C GLY A 40 -24.91 -5.15 -15.89
N ALA A 41 -23.80 -5.29 -15.15
CA ALA A 41 -23.33 -4.22 -14.28
C ALA A 41 -22.95 -3.05 -15.21
N GLY A 42 -23.90 -2.19 -15.48
CA GLY A 42 -23.64 -0.88 -16.02
C GLY A 42 -22.69 -0.17 -15.07
N SER A 43 -21.40 -0.22 -15.36
CA SER A 43 -20.38 0.56 -14.65
C SER A 43 -20.67 2.03 -14.93
N SER A 44 -21.48 2.65 -14.10
CA SER A 44 -21.60 4.11 -14.09
C SER A 44 -20.23 4.64 -13.70
N ALA A 45 -19.54 5.27 -14.65
CA ALA A 45 -18.28 5.95 -14.34
C ALA A 45 -18.55 7.00 -13.27
N THR A 46 -17.89 6.88 -12.13
CA THR A 46 -17.98 7.90 -11.08
C THR A 46 -17.09 9.05 -11.50
N THR A 47 -17.68 10.19 -11.83
CA THR A 47 -16.96 11.40 -12.17
C THR A 47 -16.25 11.94 -10.93
N ALA A 48 -14.96 12.24 -11.02
CA ALA A 48 -14.27 12.97 -9.96
C ALA A 48 -14.84 14.39 -9.87
N SER A 49 -15.11 14.84 -8.65
CA SER A 49 -15.45 16.23 -8.35
C SER A 49 -14.23 16.96 -7.79
N THR A 50 -14.20 18.27 -7.93
CA THR A 50 -13.14 19.10 -7.34
C THR A 50 -13.69 19.87 -6.16
N LEU A 51 -12.91 19.96 -5.06
CA LEU A 51 -13.35 20.67 -3.85
C LEU A 51 -13.39 22.19 -4.03
N SER A 52 -12.41 22.72 -4.76
CA SER A 52 -12.26 24.17 -5.02
C SER A 52 -11.38 24.36 -6.25
N GLY A 53 -11.11 25.61 -6.62
CA GLY A 53 -10.10 25.93 -7.61
C GLY A 53 -8.70 25.45 -7.21
N PRO A 54 -7.73 25.38 -8.16
CA PRO A 54 -6.40 24.90 -7.88
C PRO A 54 -5.66 25.82 -6.91
N THR A 55 -4.82 25.20 -6.04
CA THR A 55 -3.88 25.92 -5.18
C THR A 55 -2.48 25.77 -5.78
N CYS A 56 -1.82 26.89 -6.06
CA CYS A 56 -0.52 26.87 -6.74
C CYS A 56 0.65 27.23 -5.79
N LEU A 57 1.77 26.55 -6.01
CA LEU A 57 3.04 26.79 -5.32
C LEU A 57 3.85 27.89 -5.98
N ALA A 58 4.80 28.46 -5.22
CA ALA A 58 5.80 29.36 -5.74
C ALA A 58 7.05 28.64 -6.31
N GLY A 59 7.21 27.34 -6.05
CA GLY A 59 8.37 26.54 -6.49
C GLY A 59 8.17 25.04 -6.27
N ALA A 60 9.19 24.24 -6.59
CA ALA A 60 9.18 22.78 -6.56
C ALA A 60 10.07 22.17 -5.44
N ALA A 61 10.60 22.99 -4.55
CA ALA A 61 11.43 22.49 -3.44
C ALA A 61 10.57 21.77 -2.37
N PRO A 62 11.15 20.86 -1.57
CA PRO A 62 10.46 20.23 -0.45
C PRO A 62 9.73 21.22 0.47
N SER A 63 10.35 22.38 0.73
CA SER A 63 9.74 23.44 1.54
C SER A 63 8.53 24.13 0.89
N ASP A 64 8.41 24.05 -0.43
CA ASP A 64 7.23 24.58 -1.13
C ASP A 64 6.04 23.65 -0.92
N LEU A 65 6.25 22.33 -0.98
CA LEU A 65 5.26 21.32 -0.64
C LEU A 65 4.85 21.41 0.84
N ASP A 66 5.80 21.59 1.76
CA ASP A 66 5.47 21.82 3.18
C ASP A 66 4.53 23.03 3.34
N ARG A 67 4.78 24.12 2.62
CA ARG A 67 3.91 25.32 2.63
C ARG A 67 2.54 25.06 2.00
N LEU A 68 2.49 24.29 0.90
CA LEU A 68 1.22 23.91 0.28
C LEU A 68 0.31 23.21 1.28
N PHE A 69 0.81 22.13 1.88
CA PHE A 69 0.00 21.36 2.83
C PHE A 69 -0.31 22.13 4.12
N ALA A 70 0.53 23.11 4.48
CA ALA A 70 0.24 24.02 5.58
C ALA A 70 -0.85 25.03 5.23
N ALA A 71 -1.05 25.35 3.96
CA ALA A 71 -2.08 26.29 3.47
C ALA A 71 -3.43 25.62 3.19
N GLU A 72 -3.61 24.36 3.58
CA GLU A 72 -4.85 23.59 3.42
C GLU A 72 -5.38 23.59 1.98
N PRO A 73 -4.65 23.01 1.02
CA PRO A 73 -4.99 23.08 -0.39
C PRO A 73 -6.36 22.48 -0.66
N GLY A 74 -7.25 23.23 -1.32
CA GLY A 74 -8.61 22.78 -1.58
C GLY A 74 -9.45 22.49 -0.35
N GLY A 75 -9.07 23.01 0.84
CA GLY A 75 -9.75 22.72 2.10
C GLY A 75 -9.31 21.41 2.76
N VAL A 76 -8.24 20.75 2.27
CA VAL A 76 -7.65 19.59 2.93
C VAL A 76 -6.81 20.07 4.11
N ILE A 77 -7.34 19.93 5.32
CA ILE A 77 -6.71 20.33 6.58
C ILE A 77 -5.56 19.40 6.92
N GLY A 78 -5.71 18.12 6.59
CA GLY A 78 -4.74 17.10 6.85
C GLY A 78 -4.99 15.85 6.03
N ALA A 79 -3.91 15.12 5.75
CA ALA A 79 -3.97 13.86 5.02
C ALA A 79 -2.72 13.04 5.30
N ASP A 80 -2.82 11.72 5.10
CA ASP A 80 -1.70 10.81 5.31
C ASP A 80 -1.51 9.79 4.18
N TYR A 81 -0.44 9.02 4.33
CA TYR A 81 -0.03 8.00 3.36
C TYR A 81 0.02 8.54 1.93
N GLN A 82 0.57 9.76 1.79
CA GLN A 82 0.76 10.40 0.49
C GLN A 82 1.56 9.52 -0.46
N ARG A 83 1.05 9.31 -1.65
CA ARG A 83 1.76 8.68 -2.76
C ARG A 83 1.63 9.55 -3.99
N ALA A 84 2.67 9.61 -4.79
CA ALA A 84 2.69 10.41 -5.97
C ALA A 84 3.15 9.56 -7.17
N THR A 85 2.41 9.62 -8.25
CA THR A 85 2.64 8.85 -9.47
C THR A 85 2.71 9.81 -10.66
N SER A 86 3.83 9.79 -11.39
CA SER A 86 3.98 10.58 -12.61
C SER A 86 3.05 10.08 -13.72
N LEU A 87 2.42 11.01 -14.42
CA LEU A 87 1.59 10.73 -15.59
C LEU A 87 2.35 11.05 -16.88
N PRO A 88 1.98 10.42 -18.02
CA PRO A 88 2.70 10.61 -19.29
C PRO A 88 2.68 12.05 -19.85
N ASP A 89 1.72 12.85 -19.43
CA ASP A 89 1.55 14.25 -19.85
C ASP A 89 2.28 15.25 -18.94
N GLY A 90 3.10 14.76 -18.01
CA GLY A 90 3.90 15.57 -17.08
C GLY A 90 3.18 15.95 -15.80
N ARG A 91 1.89 15.65 -15.67
CA ARG A 91 1.17 15.80 -14.41
C ARG A 91 1.59 14.72 -13.41
N VAL A 92 1.29 14.96 -12.12
CA VAL A 92 1.49 13.98 -11.05
C VAL A 92 0.17 13.76 -10.34
N LEU A 93 -0.24 12.50 -10.22
CA LEU A 93 -1.36 12.12 -9.37
C LEU A 93 -0.85 11.81 -7.98
N TRP A 94 -1.44 12.46 -6.99
CA TRP A 94 -1.27 12.19 -5.58
C TRP A 94 -2.47 11.42 -5.06
N THR A 95 -2.25 10.43 -4.21
CA THR A 95 -3.30 9.70 -3.47
C THR A 95 -3.00 9.72 -1.99
N PHE A 96 -4.07 9.75 -1.17
CA PHE A 96 -4.00 9.75 0.28
C PHE A 96 -4.98 8.72 0.84
N GLN A 97 -4.62 8.10 1.97
CA GLN A 97 -5.50 7.11 2.62
C GLN A 97 -6.64 7.79 3.36
N ASP A 98 -6.33 8.62 4.33
CA ASP A 98 -7.29 9.38 5.09
C ASP A 98 -7.03 10.88 4.92
N ALA A 99 -8.11 11.65 4.83
CA ALA A 99 -8.03 13.10 4.74
C ALA A 99 -9.11 13.78 5.58
N LYS A 100 -8.75 14.86 6.25
CA LYS A 100 -9.68 15.77 6.91
C LYS A 100 -9.95 16.93 5.98
N VAL A 101 -11.21 17.07 5.60
CA VAL A 101 -11.68 18.07 4.63
C VAL A 101 -12.56 19.07 5.33
N ARG A 102 -12.29 20.36 5.12
CA ARG A 102 -13.11 21.47 5.62
C ARG A 102 -14.35 21.62 4.75
N LEU A 103 -15.51 21.63 5.39
CA LEU A 103 -16.79 21.87 4.72
C LEU A 103 -17.04 23.39 4.57
N PRO A 104 -17.89 23.81 3.61
CA PRO A 104 -18.25 25.23 3.43
C PRO A 104 -18.88 25.87 4.68
N ASN A 105 -19.56 25.08 5.53
CA ASN A 105 -20.12 25.53 6.81
C ASN A 105 -19.10 25.62 7.96
N GLY A 106 -17.80 25.40 7.68
CA GLY A 106 -16.73 25.40 8.67
C GLY A 106 -16.53 24.07 9.41
N GLY A 107 -17.42 23.09 9.22
CA GLY A 107 -17.24 21.74 9.77
C GLY A 107 -16.07 21.00 9.15
N VAL A 108 -15.72 19.86 9.71
CA VAL A 108 -14.65 18.98 9.22
C VAL A 108 -15.19 17.58 9.02
N ARG A 109 -14.86 16.98 7.90
CA ARG A 109 -15.19 15.57 7.59
C ARG A 109 -13.93 14.76 7.34
N LEU A 110 -13.87 13.56 7.91
CA LEU A 110 -12.92 12.54 7.52
C LEU A 110 -13.41 11.87 6.24
N VAL A 111 -12.56 11.80 5.24
CA VAL A 111 -12.82 11.15 3.95
C VAL A 111 -11.72 10.14 3.71
N HIS A 112 -12.10 8.89 3.51
CA HIS A 112 -11.16 7.85 3.06
C HIS A 112 -10.89 8.01 1.57
N ASN A 113 -9.65 7.83 1.14
CA ASN A 113 -9.18 7.89 -0.25
C ASN A 113 -9.59 9.16 -1.05
N ILE A 114 -8.79 10.20 -0.90
CA ILE A 114 -8.82 11.35 -1.80
C ILE A 114 -7.64 11.34 -2.77
N GLY A 115 -7.75 12.14 -3.83
CA GLY A 115 -6.66 12.40 -4.76
C GLY A 115 -6.33 13.89 -4.84
N MET A 116 -5.15 14.19 -5.41
CA MET A 116 -4.81 15.51 -5.93
C MET A 116 -4.12 15.35 -7.26
N VAL A 117 -4.41 16.23 -8.20
CA VAL A 117 -3.67 16.34 -9.47
C VAL A 117 -2.76 17.54 -9.36
N GLN A 118 -1.49 17.30 -9.55
CA GLN A 118 -0.49 18.35 -9.72
C GLN A 118 -0.26 18.58 -11.21
N ASP A 119 -0.45 19.80 -11.67
CA ASP A 119 -0.14 20.29 -13.00
C ASP A 119 0.84 21.47 -12.87
N GLY A 120 2.09 21.23 -13.18
CA GLY A 120 3.18 22.16 -12.86
C GLY A 120 3.22 22.46 -11.36
N ALA A 121 3.04 23.75 -11.02
CA ALA A 121 3.01 24.20 -9.63
C ALA A 121 1.62 24.17 -8.98
N CYS A 122 0.57 23.80 -9.70
CA CYS A 122 -0.82 23.91 -9.24
C CYS A 122 -1.40 22.54 -8.85
N PHE A 123 -2.15 22.50 -7.78
CA PHE A 123 -2.75 21.29 -7.20
C PHE A 123 -4.25 21.41 -7.14
N GLN A 124 -4.94 20.41 -7.67
CA GLN A 124 -6.39 20.28 -7.68
C GLN A 124 -6.81 19.05 -6.89
N VAL A 125 -7.64 19.22 -5.87
CA VAL A 125 -8.13 18.10 -5.04
C VAL A 125 -9.24 17.35 -5.74
N LEU A 126 -9.16 16.02 -5.75
CA LEU A 126 -10.15 15.09 -6.28
C LEU A 126 -10.89 14.39 -5.14
N ILE A 127 -12.21 14.45 -5.19
CA ILE A 127 -13.11 13.75 -4.28
C ILE A 127 -14.25 13.08 -5.06
N GLY A 128 -14.95 12.17 -4.40
CA GLY A 128 -16.32 11.83 -4.76
C GLY A 128 -17.31 12.81 -4.11
N GLY A 129 -18.54 12.86 -4.61
CA GLY A 129 -19.58 13.74 -4.06
C GLY A 129 -19.38 15.23 -4.39
N THR A 130 -19.68 16.10 -3.43
CA THR A 130 -19.59 17.56 -3.56
C THR A 130 -18.79 18.20 -2.43
N ALA A 131 -18.53 19.48 -2.47
CA ALA A 131 -17.83 20.19 -1.40
C ALA A 131 -18.63 20.18 -0.07
N GLU A 132 -19.97 20.18 -0.15
CA GLU A 132 -20.86 20.09 1.02
C GLU A 132 -20.95 18.65 1.57
N ASP A 133 -20.79 17.64 0.70
CA ASP A 133 -20.82 16.21 1.03
C ASP A 133 -19.64 15.48 0.37
N PRO A 134 -18.37 15.76 0.78
CA PRO A 134 -17.21 15.11 0.24
C PRO A 134 -17.20 13.61 0.60
N ARG A 135 -16.94 12.80 -0.39
CA ARG A 135 -16.90 11.32 -0.31
C ARG A 135 -15.61 10.78 -0.87
N PRO A 136 -15.28 9.52 -0.57
CA PRO A 136 -14.14 8.84 -1.17
C PRO A 136 -14.16 8.92 -2.71
N TRP A 137 -12.99 9.18 -3.30
CA TRP A 137 -12.85 9.33 -4.76
C TRP A 137 -12.85 8.01 -5.51
N LEU A 138 -12.01 7.04 -5.09
CA LEU A 138 -11.80 5.79 -5.83
C LEU A 138 -12.88 4.76 -5.57
N PHE A 139 -13.25 4.58 -4.32
CA PHE A 139 -14.19 3.57 -3.86
C PHE A 139 -15.05 4.16 -2.75
N PRO A 140 -16.38 4.05 -2.84
CA PRO A 140 -17.25 4.51 -1.78
C PRO A 140 -17.12 3.61 -0.54
N ASP A 141 -17.27 4.23 0.64
CA ASP A 141 -17.39 3.48 1.89
C ASP A 141 -18.67 2.64 1.90
N GLN A 142 -18.59 1.48 2.51
CA GLN A 142 -19.72 0.59 2.70
C GLN A 142 -20.01 0.44 4.21
N THR A 143 -21.27 0.61 4.61
CA THR A 143 -21.65 0.56 6.02
C THR A 143 -22.37 -0.73 6.41
N VAL A 144 -22.77 -1.55 5.45
CA VAL A 144 -23.54 -2.77 5.66
C VAL A 144 -22.80 -3.97 5.07
N PRO A 145 -22.63 -5.09 5.78
CA PRO A 145 -23.06 -5.37 7.16
C PRO A 145 -22.18 -4.73 8.25
N PHE A 146 -21.04 -4.16 7.89
CA PHE A 146 -20.12 -3.44 8.76
C PHE A 146 -19.34 -2.41 7.94
N LEU A 147 -18.71 -1.45 8.61
CA LEU A 147 -17.93 -0.41 7.95
C LEU A 147 -16.75 -1.02 7.18
N ARG A 148 -16.69 -0.69 5.88
CA ARG A 148 -15.55 -0.96 5.00
C ARG A 148 -15.18 0.31 4.29
N TRP A 149 -13.89 0.49 4.12
CA TRP A 149 -13.34 1.60 3.35
C TRP A 149 -12.12 1.14 2.56
N TYR A 150 -11.57 2.02 1.74
CA TYR A 150 -10.46 1.67 0.88
C TYR A 150 -9.32 2.65 1.06
N TRP A 151 -8.14 2.13 1.29
CA TRP A 151 -6.91 2.89 1.37
C TRP A 151 -6.10 2.72 0.10
N PRO A 152 -5.81 3.81 -0.68
CA PRO A 152 -4.95 3.75 -1.85
C PRO A 152 -3.57 3.22 -1.49
N LEU A 153 -3.07 2.37 -2.35
CA LEU A 153 -1.73 1.83 -2.36
C LEU A 153 -0.95 2.42 -3.54
N GLY A 154 -0.05 1.65 -4.16
CA GLY A 154 0.67 2.06 -5.36
C GLY A 154 -0.25 2.23 -6.57
N ALA A 155 0.21 3.02 -7.53
CA ALA A 155 -0.47 3.21 -8.81
C ALA A 155 0.52 3.16 -9.97
N GLU A 156 0.09 2.66 -11.11
CA GLU A 156 0.89 2.63 -12.34
C GLU A 156 0.01 2.66 -13.59
N LEU A 157 0.56 3.23 -14.65
CA LEU A 157 -0.09 3.24 -15.96
C LEU A 157 -0.02 1.82 -16.58
N GLY A 158 -1.19 1.28 -16.91
CA GLY A 158 -1.28 0.02 -17.63
C GLY A 158 -0.96 0.17 -19.11
N ALA A 159 -0.66 -0.95 -19.78
CA ALA A 159 -0.42 -1.00 -21.22
C ALA A 159 -1.62 -0.51 -22.07
N ASN A 160 -2.80 -0.45 -21.48
CA ASN A 160 -4.03 0.07 -22.08
C ASN A 160 -4.18 1.60 -21.98
N GLY A 161 -3.19 2.31 -21.45
CA GLY A 161 -3.21 3.76 -21.25
C GLY A 161 -4.10 4.22 -20.09
N ARG A 162 -4.62 3.30 -19.27
CA ARG A 162 -5.39 3.60 -18.05
C ARG A 162 -4.51 3.50 -16.82
N LEU A 163 -4.75 4.35 -15.85
CA LEU A 163 -4.08 4.28 -14.57
C LEU A 163 -4.76 3.23 -13.67
N HIS A 164 -3.97 2.34 -13.11
CA HIS A 164 -4.43 1.34 -12.16
C HIS A 164 -3.97 1.76 -10.77
N VAL A 165 -4.92 2.10 -9.90
CA VAL A 165 -4.66 2.45 -8.49
C VAL A 165 -5.06 1.27 -7.63
N PHE A 166 -4.09 0.65 -7.00
CA PHE A 166 -4.33 -0.42 -6.04
C PHE A 166 -4.85 0.17 -4.73
N ALA A 167 -5.68 -0.58 -4.03
CA ALA A 167 -6.22 -0.18 -2.74
C ALA A 167 -6.37 -1.38 -1.82
N ALA A 168 -6.12 -1.19 -0.53
CA ALA A 168 -6.52 -2.14 0.50
C ALA A 168 -7.99 -1.92 0.83
N GLU A 169 -8.82 -2.95 0.72
CA GLU A 169 -10.15 -2.95 1.33
C GLU A 169 -9.97 -3.20 2.82
N MET A 170 -10.32 -2.22 3.62
CA MET A 170 -10.23 -2.27 5.07
C MET A 170 -11.60 -2.56 5.67
N ALA A 171 -11.63 -3.31 6.76
CA ALA A 171 -12.86 -3.57 7.49
C ALA A 171 -12.67 -3.30 8.98
N GLU A 172 -13.70 -2.70 9.58
CA GLU A 172 -13.81 -2.59 11.01
C GLU A 172 -14.51 -3.84 11.56
N ARG A 173 -13.79 -4.60 12.39
CA ARG A 173 -14.31 -5.82 13.00
C ARG A 173 -14.29 -5.66 14.51
N GLY A 174 -15.46 -5.41 15.08
CA GLY A 174 -15.64 -5.31 16.53
C GLY A 174 -16.60 -4.20 16.93
N SER A 175 -17.05 -4.25 18.17
CA SER A 175 -18.03 -3.32 18.73
C SER A 175 -17.43 -2.34 19.73
N SER A 176 -16.13 -2.33 19.93
CA SER A 176 -15.47 -1.50 20.92
C SER A 176 -14.65 -0.38 20.26
N TYR A 177 -14.35 0.65 21.00
CA TYR A 177 -13.41 1.73 20.63
C TYR A 177 -12.04 1.21 20.19
N LEU A 178 -11.71 -0.01 20.56
CA LEU A 178 -10.48 -0.74 20.23
C LEU A 178 -10.71 -1.66 19.01
N THR A 179 -11.50 -1.23 18.07
CA THR A 179 -11.85 -2.04 16.91
C THR A 179 -10.63 -2.43 16.12
N ARG A 180 -10.53 -3.72 15.88
CA ARG A 180 -9.52 -4.29 15.03
C ARG A 180 -9.82 -3.90 13.58
N THR A 181 -8.98 -3.07 13.00
CA THR A 181 -9.01 -2.78 11.58
C THR A 181 -8.05 -3.72 10.85
N GLU A 182 -8.52 -4.40 9.83
CA GLU A 182 -7.67 -5.27 9.04
C GLU A 182 -8.04 -5.23 7.57
N PRO A 183 -7.05 -5.42 6.69
CA PRO A 183 -7.34 -5.55 5.27
C PRO A 183 -8.09 -6.87 5.00
N THR A 184 -9.13 -6.78 4.21
CA THR A 184 -9.93 -7.93 3.81
C THR A 184 -9.65 -8.37 2.38
N ALA A 185 -9.19 -7.46 1.54
CA ALA A 185 -8.86 -7.72 0.15
C ALA A 185 -7.96 -6.62 -0.42
N THR A 186 -7.36 -6.88 -1.58
CA THR A 186 -6.82 -5.84 -2.45
C THR A 186 -7.82 -5.57 -3.58
N ALA A 187 -8.09 -4.30 -3.85
CA ALA A 187 -8.89 -3.85 -4.98
C ALA A 187 -8.03 -3.03 -5.95
N VAL A 188 -8.49 -2.88 -7.19
CA VAL A 188 -7.84 -2.02 -8.19
C VAL A 188 -8.89 -1.14 -8.85
N ALA A 189 -8.72 0.18 -8.76
CA ALA A 189 -9.48 1.14 -9.53
C ALA A 189 -8.80 1.38 -10.87
N VAL A 190 -9.58 1.38 -11.94
CA VAL A 190 -9.10 1.75 -13.29
C VAL A 190 -9.57 3.16 -13.58
N VAL A 191 -8.61 4.08 -13.65
CA VAL A 191 -8.83 5.52 -13.70
C VAL A 191 -8.46 6.07 -15.07
N ASP A 192 -9.30 6.90 -15.62
CA ASP A 192 -9.01 7.69 -16.81
C ASP A 192 -8.05 8.83 -16.46
N ILE A 193 -6.89 8.91 -17.11
CA ILE A 193 -5.87 9.90 -16.77
C ILE A 193 -6.23 11.34 -17.20
N THR A 194 -7.22 11.52 -18.06
CA THR A 194 -7.65 12.85 -18.53
C THR A 194 -8.70 13.45 -17.60
N THR A 195 -9.69 12.64 -17.22
CA THR A 195 -10.86 13.08 -16.44
C THR A 195 -10.78 12.68 -14.97
N PHE A 196 -9.87 11.79 -14.62
CA PHE A 196 -9.76 11.14 -13.30
C PHE A 196 -11.03 10.41 -12.85
N ALA A 197 -11.90 10.09 -13.81
CA ALA A 197 -13.08 9.27 -13.57
C ALA A 197 -12.67 7.81 -13.36
N VAL A 198 -13.27 7.16 -12.37
CA VAL A 198 -13.12 5.72 -12.13
C VAL A 198 -14.03 4.98 -13.10
N SER A 199 -13.44 4.29 -14.08
CA SER A 199 -14.19 3.60 -15.14
C SER A 199 -14.56 2.16 -14.80
N SER A 200 -13.78 1.49 -13.96
CA SER A 200 -14.05 0.14 -13.49
C SER A 200 -13.23 -0.15 -12.22
N THR A 201 -13.72 -1.13 -11.47
CA THR A 201 -12.98 -1.67 -10.33
C THR A 201 -12.80 -3.17 -10.53
N ALA A 202 -11.61 -3.67 -10.27
CA ALA A 202 -11.32 -5.09 -10.25
C ALA A 202 -10.84 -5.49 -8.85
N ARG A 203 -11.17 -6.71 -8.44
CA ARG A 203 -10.62 -7.30 -7.22
C ARG A 203 -9.68 -8.44 -7.65
N PRO A 204 -8.38 -8.18 -7.80
CA PRO A 204 -7.44 -9.26 -8.01
C PRO A 204 -7.45 -10.12 -6.76
N GLY A 205 -7.80 -11.38 -6.92
CA GLY A 205 -8.11 -12.31 -5.85
C GLY A 205 -7.01 -12.47 -4.81
N ASN A 206 -7.44 -12.91 -3.67
CA ASN A 206 -6.83 -13.35 -2.43
C ASN A 206 -6.68 -12.26 -1.36
N ALA A 207 -7.62 -12.35 -0.40
CA ALA A 207 -7.46 -11.78 0.92
C ALA A 207 -6.24 -12.42 1.59
N SER A 208 -5.08 -11.80 1.47
CA SER A 208 -3.91 -12.15 2.25
C SER A 208 -3.50 -10.93 3.08
N ALA A 209 -2.90 -11.16 4.23
CA ALA A 209 -2.33 -10.08 5.02
C ALA A 209 -1.23 -9.30 4.24
N SER A 210 -0.72 -9.87 3.15
CA SER A 210 0.24 -9.21 2.25
C SER A 210 -0.49 -8.41 1.20
N LEU A 211 -0.37 -7.09 1.26
CA LEU A 211 -0.99 -6.14 0.35
C LEU A 211 -0.11 -5.94 -0.88
N TYR A 212 -0.18 -6.84 -1.86
CA TYR A 212 0.53 -6.70 -3.14
C TYR A 212 0.03 -5.47 -3.89
N GLY A 213 0.97 -4.67 -4.39
CA GLY A 213 0.66 -3.34 -4.93
C GLY A 213 0.78 -2.24 -3.87
N PHE A 214 1.26 -2.53 -2.65
CA PHE A 214 1.55 -1.50 -1.65
C PHE A 214 2.53 -0.47 -2.20
N SER A 215 3.55 -0.91 -2.93
CA SER A 215 4.38 -0.10 -3.83
C SER A 215 4.44 -0.80 -5.18
N ILE A 216 4.37 -0.04 -6.25
CA ILE A 216 4.44 -0.54 -7.62
C ILE A 216 5.55 0.20 -8.34
N GLU A 217 6.37 -0.54 -9.08
CA GLU A 217 7.45 0.02 -9.87
C GLU A 217 7.82 -0.94 -11.00
N SER A 218 8.16 -0.40 -12.17
CA SER A 218 8.48 -1.18 -13.35
C SER A 218 9.94 -1.03 -13.78
N ASP A 219 10.51 -2.11 -14.27
CA ASP A 219 11.66 -2.05 -15.17
C ASP A 219 11.21 -2.10 -16.64
N ASN A 220 12.12 -2.44 -17.54
CA ASN A 220 11.80 -2.52 -18.97
C ASN A 220 10.92 -3.72 -19.35
N THR A 221 10.80 -4.74 -18.50
CA THR A 221 10.15 -6.03 -18.81
C THR A 221 8.98 -6.34 -17.90
N TRP A 222 9.08 -5.98 -16.63
CA TRP A 222 8.15 -6.39 -15.60
C TRP A 222 7.65 -5.20 -14.80
N THR A 223 6.42 -5.28 -14.36
CA THR A 223 5.87 -4.48 -13.26
C THR A 223 5.95 -5.32 -11.98
N TYR A 224 6.54 -4.75 -10.94
CA TYR A 224 6.72 -5.37 -9.64
C TYR A 224 5.71 -4.81 -8.64
N LEU A 225 5.02 -5.73 -7.98
CA LEU A 225 4.03 -5.45 -6.95
C LEU A 225 4.67 -5.79 -5.60
N PHE A 226 5.26 -4.79 -4.96
CA PHE A 226 5.83 -4.96 -3.63
C PHE A 226 4.71 -5.01 -2.60
N ALA A 227 4.81 -5.92 -1.65
CA ALA A 227 3.80 -6.12 -0.64
C ALA A 227 4.33 -5.79 0.74
N GLN A 228 3.53 -5.06 1.48
CA GLN A 228 3.65 -4.91 2.92
C GLN A 228 2.60 -5.78 3.59
N CYS A 229 2.99 -6.53 4.61
CA CYS A 229 2.01 -7.18 5.45
C CYS A 229 1.42 -6.16 6.43
N HIS A 230 0.09 -6.09 6.49
CA HIS A 230 -0.62 -5.21 7.41
C HIS A 230 -1.58 -6.05 8.25
N ARG A 231 -1.27 -6.19 9.52
CA ARG A 231 -2.13 -6.85 10.48
C ARG A 231 -2.05 -6.08 11.80
N GLN A 232 -3.16 -5.47 12.17
CA GLN A 232 -3.31 -4.75 13.41
C GLN A 232 -4.09 -5.61 14.42
N PHE A 233 -3.56 -5.80 15.62
CA PHE A 233 -4.20 -6.61 16.68
C PHE A 233 -4.98 -5.78 17.69
N GLY A 234 -5.26 -4.55 17.41
CA GLY A 234 -5.93 -3.67 18.32
C GLY A 234 -4.99 -2.68 19.00
N PHE A 235 -5.55 -1.86 19.87
CA PHE A 235 -4.85 -0.84 20.60
C PHE A 235 -4.57 -1.35 22.02
N ASP A 236 -3.32 -1.30 22.46
CA ASP A 236 -2.96 -1.57 23.86
C ASP A 236 -3.11 -0.29 24.67
N PRO A 237 -4.12 -0.20 25.55
CA PRO A 237 -4.38 1.01 26.33
C PRO A 237 -3.30 1.30 27.40
N TYR A 238 -2.46 0.34 27.73
CA TYR A 238 -1.40 0.53 28.73
C TYR A 238 -0.15 1.17 28.15
N ILE A 239 0.13 0.90 26.88
CA ILE A 239 1.31 1.44 26.20
C ILE A 239 0.94 2.41 25.07
N PHE A 240 -0.34 2.67 24.87
CA PHE A 240 -0.85 3.55 23.79
C PHE A 240 -0.28 3.25 22.40
N VAL A 241 -0.04 1.99 22.11
CA VAL A 241 0.53 1.54 20.83
C VAL A 241 -0.45 0.60 20.15
N PHE A 242 -0.62 0.77 18.85
CA PHE A 242 -1.24 -0.26 18.04
C PHE A 242 -0.32 -1.48 18.01
N ALA A 243 -0.80 -2.60 18.56
CA ALA A 243 -0.05 -3.83 18.49
C ALA A 243 -0.05 -4.34 17.05
N HIS A 244 1.09 -4.27 16.39
CA HIS A 244 1.30 -4.89 15.10
C HIS A 244 1.79 -6.33 15.26
N ASP A 245 1.36 -7.21 14.36
CA ASP A 245 1.99 -8.51 14.20
C ASP A 245 3.40 -8.32 13.64
N PHE A 246 4.40 -8.36 14.50
CA PHE A 246 5.80 -8.18 14.13
C PHE A 246 6.26 -9.17 13.04
N ALA A 247 5.80 -10.41 13.10
CA ALA A 247 6.11 -11.41 12.09
C ALA A 247 5.52 -11.07 10.73
N CYS A 248 4.41 -10.36 10.71
CA CYS A 248 3.77 -9.84 9.52
C CYS A 248 4.46 -8.54 9.06
N ALA A 249 4.56 -7.54 9.92
CA ALA A 249 5.04 -6.21 9.56
C ALA A 249 6.50 -6.16 9.08
N SER A 250 7.34 -7.11 9.52
CA SER A 250 8.72 -7.24 9.02
C SER A 250 8.83 -7.91 7.64
N ARG A 251 7.74 -8.47 7.10
CA ARG A 251 7.77 -9.22 5.83
C ARG A 251 7.40 -8.33 4.65
N VAL A 252 8.40 -7.82 3.97
CA VAL A 252 8.23 -7.19 2.65
C VAL A 252 8.53 -8.23 1.58
N THR A 253 7.53 -8.55 0.76
CA THR A 253 7.62 -9.54 -0.32
C THR A 253 7.36 -8.87 -1.67
N VAL A 254 7.59 -9.58 -2.76
CA VAL A 254 7.36 -9.04 -4.11
C VAL A 254 6.72 -10.07 -5.03
N ALA A 255 5.76 -9.61 -5.81
CA ALA A 255 5.23 -10.29 -6.98
C ALA A 255 5.57 -9.51 -8.24
N ARG A 256 5.41 -10.12 -9.42
CA ARG A 256 5.55 -9.43 -10.68
C ARG A 256 4.52 -9.90 -11.70
N VAL A 257 4.19 -9.00 -12.60
CA VAL A 257 3.37 -9.24 -13.79
C VAL A 257 4.11 -8.72 -15.02
N PRO A 258 3.79 -9.14 -16.24
CA PRO A 258 4.32 -8.50 -17.45
C PRO A 258 4.06 -6.99 -17.41
N LYS A 259 5.03 -6.19 -17.88
CA LYS A 259 4.98 -4.73 -17.80
C LYS A 259 3.64 -4.15 -18.26
N GLY A 260 3.01 -3.35 -17.41
CA GLY A 260 1.73 -2.70 -17.65
C GLY A 260 0.51 -3.62 -17.66
N GLN A 261 0.66 -4.93 -17.44
CA GLN A 261 -0.47 -5.89 -17.34
C GLN A 261 -0.87 -6.09 -15.88
N LEU A 262 -1.27 -5.01 -15.22
CA LEU A 262 -1.45 -4.93 -13.76
C LEU A 262 -2.52 -5.88 -13.18
N LEU A 263 -3.44 -6.36 -14.04
CA LEU A 263 -4.48 -7.33 -13.64
C LEU A 263 -4.15 -8.78 -14.06
N ALA A 264 -2.98 -9.02 -14.65
CA ALA A 264 -2.55 -10.38 -15.01
C ALA A 264 -2.24 -11.20 -13.75
N PRO A 265 -2.37 -12.53 -13.81
CA PRO A 265 -1.95 -13.40 -12.72
C PRO A 265 -0.49 -13.19 -12.36
N PRO A 266 -0.16 -12.84 -11.11
CA PRO A 266 1.22 -12.56 -10.72
C PRO A 266 2.03 -13.84 -10.48
N THR A 267 3.36 -13.70 -10.57
CA THR A 267 4.30 -14.64 -10.00
C THR A 267 5.01 -14.00 -8.81
N TYR A 268 5.29 -14.80 -7.78
CA TYR A 268 5.84 -14.36 -6.49
C TYR A 268 7.28 -14.81 -6.35
N TRP A 269 8.11 -13.97 -5.73
CA TRP A 269 9.48 -14.33 -5.44
C TRP A 269 9.56 -15.30 -4.27
N THR A 270 10.15 -16.49 -4.53
CA THR A 270 10.29 -17.58 -3.56
C THR A 270 11.76 -17.99 -3.44
N ALA A 271 12.09 -18.85 -2.49
CA ALA A 271 13.43 -19.43 -2.38
C ALA A 271 13.90 -20.16 -3.66
N ASN A 272 12.94 -20.62 -4.48
CA ASN A 272 13.19 -21.33 -5.74
C ASN A 272 12.92 -20.46 -6.99
N GLY A 273 13.05 -19.12 -6.88
CA GLY A 273 12.77 -18.19 -7.96
C GLY A 273 11.26 -17.83 -8.06
N TRP A 274 10.85 -17.31 -9.21
CA TRP A 274 9.48 -16.86 -9.44
C TRP A 274 8.50 -18.02 -9.58
N ARG A 275 7.44 -18.06 -8.79
CA ARG A 275 6.41 -19.11 -8.74
C ARG A 275 5.02 -18.51 -8.62
N ALA A 276 3.99 -19.29 -8.98
CA ALA A 276 2.60 -18.86 -8.88
C ALA A 276 2.01 -18.93 -7.46
N ASP A 277 2.70 -19.57 -6.52
CA ASP A 277 2.19 -19.76 -5.15
C ASP A 277 2.57 -18.57 -4.24
N PRO A 278 1.61 -17.74 -3.80
CA PRO A 278 1.86 -16.63 -2.91
C PRO A 278 2.29 -17.07 -1.49
N ALA A 279 1.91 -18.27 -1.06
CA ALA A 279 2.26 -18.78 0.27
C ALA A 279 3.75 -19.10 0.39
N ALA A 280 4.41 -19.40 -0.73
CA ALA A 280 5.84 -19.65 -0.79
C ALA A 280 6.70 -18.37 -0.89
N ALA A 281 6.09 -17.19 -0.92
CA ALA A 281 6.81 -15.92 -1.03
C ALA A 281 7.76 -15.70 0.16
N VAL A 282 8.99 -15.24 -0.16
CA VAL A 282 10.01 -14.97 0.85
C VAL A 282 10.29 -13.47 0.97
N PRO A 283 10.69 -12.97 2.16
CA PRO A 283 11.07 -11.58 2.35
C PRO A 283 12.24 -11.18 1.45
N ILE A 284 12.20 -9.94 0.97
CA ILE A 284 13.25 -9.32 0.14
C ILE A 284 14.06 -8.27 0.90
N LEU A 285 13.55 -7.75 2.01
CA LEU A 285 14.26 -6.89 2.96
C LEU A 285 14.62 -7.71 4.20
N ASP A 286 15.43 -7.12 5.08
CA ASP A 286 15.81 -7.73 6.35
C ASP A 286 14.56 -7.99 7.23
N PRO A 287 14.17 -9.26 7.43
CA PRO A 287 12.95 -9.60 8.17
C PRO A 287 13.08 -9.40 9.69
N THR A 288 14.27 -9.05 10.18
CA THR A 288 14.50 -8.76 11.61
C THR A 288 14.14 -7.32 11.97
N ARG A 289 13.91 -6.46 10.96
CA ARG A 289 13.51 -5.08 11.16
C ARG A 289 12.00 -4.92 11.07
N LEU A 290 11.43 -4.30 12.09
CA LEU A 290 10.07 -3.81 11.99
C LEU A 290 10.06 -2.58 11.07
N VAL A 291 9.35 -2.67 9.96
CA VAL A 291 9.22 -1.59 8.99
C VAL A 291 7.76 -1.13 8.91
N ASN A 292 7.56 0.18 8.92
CA ASN A 292 6.27 0.75 8.62
C ASN A 292 6.30 1.28 7.19
N ALA A 293 5.69 0.52 6.32
CA ALA A 293 5.54 0.81 4.90
C ALA A 293 6.88 1.06 4.16
N SER A 294 7.06 0.34 3.09
CA SER A 294 8.21 0.46 2.20
C SER A 294 7.76 0.94 0.84
N GLN A 295 8.45 1.91 0.26
CA GLN A 295 8.20 2.32 -1.11
C GLN A 295 9.45 2.20 -1.96
N PHE A 296 9.29 1.59 -3.12
CA PHE A 296 10.35 1.28 -4.08
C PHE A 296 10.33 2.26 -5.23
N VAL A 297 11.51 2.51 -5.80
CA VAL A 297 11.70 3.25 -7.04
C VAL A 297 12.87 2.62 -7.82
N TYR A 298 12.76 2.63 -9.14
CA TYR A 298 13.81 2.20 -10.05
C TYR A 298 14.41 3.40 -10.76
N VAL A 299 15.63 3.77 -10.40
CA VAL A 299 16.33 4.94 -10.92
C VAL A 299 17.80 4.62 -11.17
N ASN A 300 18.36 5.11 -12.28
CA ASN A 300 19.75 4.89 -12.67
C ASN A 300 20.16 3.40 -12.67
N ASN A 301 19.28 2.52 -13.16
CA ASN A 301 19.44 1.06 -13.16
C ASN A 301 19.65 0.45 -11.75
N GLN A 302 19.14 1.11 -10.73
CA GLN A 302 19.15 0.65 -9.35
C GLN A 302 17.74 0.66 -8.75
N TRP A 303 17.46 -0.33 -7.95
CA TRP A 303 16.28 -0.39 -7.09
C TRP A 303 16.61 0.29 -5.77
N MET A 304 15.83 1.27 -5.40
CA MET A 304 15.92 1.90 -4.09
C MET A 304 14.63 1.70 -3.32
N VAL A 305 14.74 1.53 -2.03
CA VAL A 305 13.60 1.47 -1.13
C VAL A 305 13.81 2.45 0.01
N ILE A 306 12.79 3.24 0.30
CA ILE A 306 12.72 4.07 1.50
C ILE A 306 11.79 3.39 2.51
N THR A 307 12.22 3.34 3.75
CA THR A 307 11.53 2.63 4.82
C THR A 307 11.59 3.43 6.10
N LYS A 308 10.48 3.54 6.81
CA LYS A 308 10.45 4.00 8.18
C LYS A 308 10.62 2.79 9.11
N VAL A 309 11.64 2.78 9.92
CA VAL A 309 11.98 1.68 10.83
C VAL A 309 11.47 1.96 12.24
N GLY A 310 11.01 0.92 12.93
CA GLY A 310 10.52 1.01 14.30
C GLY A 310 9.06 1.40 14.42
N ASP A 311 8.28 1.09 13.40
CA ASP A 311 6.84 1.32 13.34
C ASP A 311 6.44 2.80 13.60
N TRP A 312 5.29 3.06 14.23
CA TRP A 312 4.76 4.39 14.52
C TRP A 312 5.74 5.28 15.30
N TRP A 313 6.46 4.70 16.27
CA TRP A 313 7.32 5.41 17.22
C TRP A 313 8.79 5.36 16.86
N GLY A 314 9.15 4.65 15.80
CA GLY A 314 10.53 4.60 15.36
C GLY A 314 11.01 5.96 14.87
N ASP A 315 12.30 6.22 15.07
CA ASP A 315 12.95 7.51 14.80
C ASP A 315 13.92 7.45 13.62
N ARG A 316 13.87 6.40 12.80
CA ARG A 316 14.79 6.24 11.67
C ARG A 316 14.08 6.03 10.36
N ILE A 317 14.58 6.74 9.36
CA ILE A 317 14.32 6.47 7.96
C ILE A 317 15.58 5.82 7.40
N VAL A 318 15.40 4.77 6.63
CA VAL A 318 16.46 4.00 5.99
C VAL A 318 16.22 3.96 4.50
N VAL A 319 17.24 4.23 3.70
CA VAL A 319 17.24 4.00 2.27
C VAL A 319 18.19 2.86 1.97
N GLU A 320 17.68 1.87 1.26
CA GLU A 320 18.45 0.72 0.82
C GLU A 320 18.47 0.65 -0.71
N GLN A 321 19.47 0.01 -1.26
CA GLN A 321 19.72 -0.09 -2.68
C GLN A 321 20.06 -1.53 -3.07
N SER A 322 19.59 -1.93 -4.26
CA SER A 322 19.94 -3.20 -4.90
C SER A 322 19.98 -3.04 -6.42
N SER A 323 20.76 -3.88 -7.09
CA SER A 323 20.70 -4.00 -8.55
C SER A 323 19.54 -4.89 -9.05
N ARG A 324 18.80 -5.51 -8.15
CA ARG A 324 17.69 -6.41 -8.47
C ARG A 324 16.47 -6.10 -7.59
N PRO A 325 15.25 -6.24 -8.10
CA PRO A 325 14.02 -5.98 -7.34
C PRO A 325 13.81 -6.92 -6.15
N VAL A 326 14.54 -8.03 -6.13
CA VAL A 326 14.46 -9.08 -5.10
C VAL A 326 15.62 -9.02 -4.11
N GLY A 327 16.47 -8.01 -4.20
CA GLY A 327 17.66 -7.87 -3.36
C GLY A 327 18.87 -8.73 -3.79
N PRO A 328 19.89 -8.87 -2.93
CA PRO A 328 19.95 -8.31 -1.58
C PRO A 328 20.00 -6.76 -1.58
N PHE A 329 19.26 -6.17 -0.69
CA PHE A 329 19.30 -4.72 -0.47
C PHE A 329 20.36 -4.37 0.57
N ARG A 330 21.01 -3.21 0.38
CA ARG A 330 22.06 -2.70 1.30
C ARG A 330 21.70 -1.29 1.69
N VAL A 331 21.83 -0.98 2.97
CA VAL A 331 21.65 0.37 3.49
C VAL A 331 22.69 1.31 2.85
N VAL A 332 22.22 2.36 2.21
CA VAL A 332 23.06 3.41 1.62
C VAL A 332 23.03 4.69 2.41
N THR A 333 21.92 4.99 3.08
CA THR A 333 21.81 6.11 4.00
C THR A 333 20.70 5.87 5.03
N GLN A 334 20.84 6.52 6.18
CA GLN A 334 19.81 6.55 7.21
C GLN A 334 19.90 7.84 7.98
N TRP A 335 18.76 8.34 8.45
CA TRP A 335 18.69 9.55 9.28
C TRP A 335 17.46 9.53 10.18
N ARG A 336 17.47 10.44 11.17
CA ARG A 336 16.26 10.75 11.93
C ARG A 336 15.45 11.79 11.17
N PRO A 337 14.14 11.56 10.95
CA PRO A 337 13.32 12.57 10.32
C PRO A 337 13.33 13.84 11.18
N PRO A 338 13.37 15.01 10.56
CA PRO A 338 13.22 16.26 11.31
C PRO A 338 11.81 16.29 11.91
N VAL A 339 11.73 16.54 13.21
CA VAL A 339 10.46 16.78 13.88
C VAL A 339 9.97 18.16 13.43
N LYS A 340 8.93 18.19 12.59
CA LYS A 340 8.34 19.44 12.08
C LYS A 340 7.01 19.75 12.77
N CYS A 341 6.88 19.42 14.02
CA CYS A 341 5.71 19.73 14.83
C CYS A 341 6.11 20.14 16.25
N ALA A 342 5.24 20.92 16.89
CA ALA A 342 5.57 21.54 18.19
C ALA A 342 5.57 20.54 19.34
N VAL A 343 4.86 19.43 19.27
CA VAL A 343 4.71 18.42 20.35
C VAL A 343 4.49 17.06 19.73
N ASP A 344 5.10 16.03 20.31
CA ASP A 344 4.95 14.59 20.10
C ASP A 344 4.28 14.15 18.79
N CYS A 345 5.05 14.15 17.71
CA CYS A 345 4.59 13.71 16.40
C CYS A 345 5.05 12.31 16.07
N ASN A 346 4.14 11.52 15.56
CA ASN A 346 4.47 10.28 14.89
C ASN A 346 4.83 10.52 13.44
N ASN A 347 5.93 9.91 13.01
CA ASN A 347 6.26 9.76 11.61
C ASN A 347 6.06 8.30 11.26
N TYR A 348 5.23 7.99 10.28
CA TYR A 348 4.90 6.57 10.08
C TYR A 348 4.96 6.07 8.65
N PHE A 349 4.93 6.91 7.65
CA PHE A 349 5.01 6.49 6.26
C PHE A 349 5.99 7.35 5.49
N ALA A 350 6.97 6.72 4.84
CA ALA A 350 7.90 7.38 3.93
C ALA A 350 7.59 6.98 2.49
N SER A 351 7.50 7.96 1.59
CA SER A 351 7.21 7.75 0.17
C SER A 351 8.18 8.52 -0.72
N TRP A 352 8.51 7.94 -1.88
CA TRP A 352 9.17 8.69 -2.94
C TRP A 352 8.18 9.62 -3.63
N ILE A 353 8.65 10.83 -3.93
CA ILE A 353 7.87 11.85 -4.62
C ILE A 353 8.60 12.18 -5.92
N PRO A 354 7.95 12.11 -7.08
CA PRO A 354 8.52 12.59 -8.34
C PRO A 354 8.98 14.04 -8.18
N SER A 355 10.20 14.33 -8.61
CA SER A 355 10.76 15.68 -8.51
C SER A 355 11.73 15.96 -9.65
N GLU A 356 11.85 17.23 -10.00
CA GLU A 356 12.81 17.73 -10.97
C GLU A 356 14.11 18.24 -10.31
N LEU A 357 14.34 17.85 -9.05
CA LEU A 357 15.57 18.26 -8.33
C LEU A 357 16.77 17.49 -8.89
N PRO A 358 17.71 18.13 -9.57
CA PRO A 358 18.83 17.44 -10.19
C PRO A 358 19.67 16.65 -9.19
N GLY A 359 19.89 15.36 -9.48
CA GLY A 359 20.70 14.46 -8.66
C GLY A 359 20.13 14.16 -7.28
N ARG A 360 18.84 14.40 -7.07
CA ARG A 360 18.19 14.15 -5.77
C ARG A 360 16.84 13.46 -5.96
N LEU A 361 16.53 12.53 -5.04
CA LEU A 361 15.21 11.96 -4.87
C LEU A 361 14.48 12.69 -3.75
N MET A 362 13.29 13.14 -4.02
CA MET A 362 12.41 13.73 -3.03
C MET A 362 11.60 12.64 -2.32
N TYR A 363 11.35 12.82 -1.04
CA TYR A 363 10.49 11.97 -0.25
C TYR A 363 9.50 12.77 0.58
N GLY A 364 8.36 12.15 0.88
CA GLY A 364 7.37 12.65 1.82
C GLY A 364 7.28 11.74 3.04
N LEU A 365 6.97 12.33 4.19
CA LEU A 365 6.70 11.64 5.45
C LEU A 365 5.32 12.01 5.96
N SER A 366 4.51 11.02 6.28
CA SER A 366 3.27 11.23 7.00
C SER A 366 3.56 11.52 8.48
N HIS A 367 2.89 12.55 8.98
CA HIS A 367 2.94 12.94 10.39
C HIS A 367 1.54 12.89 10.99
N ASN A 368 1.45 12.47 12.23
CA ASN A 368 0.21 12.52 13.00
C ASN A 368 0.53 12.90 14.44
N ARG A 369 -0.23 13.84 14.98
CA ARG A 369 -0.20 14.15 16.40
C ARG A 369 -1.16 13.23 17.14
N TRP A 370 -0.62 12.50 18.11
CA TRP A 370 -1.35 11.43 18.80
C TRP A 370 -2.31 11.90 19.89
N ASP A 371 -2.38 13.15 20.28
CA ASP A 371 -3.22 13.58 21.40
C ASP A 371 -4.74 13.46 21.16
N GLY A 372 -5.14 12.99 19.98
CA GLY A 372 -6.54 12.73 19.62
C GLY A 372 -7.44 13.97 19.57
N VAL A 373 -6.97 15.09 20.05
CA VAL A 373 -7.79 16.30 20.28
C VAL A 373 -7.50 17.40 19.28
N THR A 374 -6.25 17.57 18.86
CA THR A 374 -5.88 18.60 17.89
C THR A 374 -5.05 18.01 16.76
N THR A 375 -5.48 18.26 15.54
CA THR A 375 -4.84 17.79 14.32
C THR A 375 -3.90 18.82 13.72
N GLU A 376 -3.18 19.57 14.56
CA GLU A 376 -2.25 20.60 14.10
C GLU A 376 -1.23 20.07 13.08
N VAL A 377 -0.94 18.75 13.09
CA VAL A 377 0.05 18.15 12.17
C VAL A 377 -0.42 16.77 11.68
N TYR A 378 -1.58 16.70 11.04
CA TYR A 378 -2.02 15.54 10.28
C TYR A 378 -1.76 15.80 8.80
N ARG A 379 -0.50 15.94 8.40
CA ARG A 379 -0.13 16.29 7.03
C ARG A 379 1.29 15.81 6.70
N PRO A 380 1.60 15.57 5.42
CA PRO A 380 2.94 15.19 5.00
C PRO A 380 3.94 16.33 5.21
N THR A 381 5.20 15.96 5.42
CA THR A 381 6.36 16.85 5.30
C THR A 381 7.35 16.26 4.31
N PHE A 382 8.18 17.11 3.71
CA PHE A 382 9.00 16.72 2.57
C PHE A 382 10.48 16.95 2.82
N GLY A 383 11.30 16.13 2.16
CA GLY A 383 12.74 16.23 2.17
C GLY A 383 13.34 15.62 0.90
N SER A 384 14.66 15.60 0.81
CA SER A 384 15.34 14.97 -0.32
C SER A 384 16.64 14.32 0.08
N VAL A 385 17.03 13.26 -0.65
CA VAL A 385 18.32 12.56 -0.53
C VAL A 385 19.02 12.54 -1.88
N ALA A 386 20.33 12.32 -1.90
CA ALA A 386 21.07 12.18 -3.14
C ALA A 386 20.58 10.95 -3.92
N GLU A 387 20.49 11.06 -5.25
CA GLU A 387 20.31 9.91 -6.11
C GLU A 387 21.52 8.97 -6.04
N PRO A 388 21.31 7.65 -6.25
CA PRO A 388 22.44 6.74 -6.39
C PRO A 388 23.21 7.10 -7.66
N PRO A 389 24.55 6.94 -7.67
CA PRO A 389 25.32 7.07 -8.90
C PRO A 389 24.81 6.06 -9.93
N GLN A 390 24.77 6.47 -11.19
CA GLN A 390 24.40 5.57 -12.28
C GLN A 390 25.35 4.37 -12.29
N ARG A 391 24.78 3.17 -12.18
CA ARG A 391 25.55 1.95 -12.29
C ARG A 391 25.69 1.59 -13.77
N LEU A 392 26.89 1.69 -14.30
CA LEU A 392 27.19 1.24 -15.67
C LEU A 392 26.79 -0.24 -15.81
N LEU A 393 26.07 -0.57 -16.86
CA LEU A 393 25.82 -1.95 -17.24
C LEU A 393 27.16 -2.64 -17.51
N GLN A 394 27.23 -3.95 -17.33
CA GLN A 394 28.47 -4.70 -17.53
C GLN A 394 29.03 -4.50 -18.95
N ALA A 395 28.16 -4.43 -19.96
CA ALA A 395 28.54 -4.13 -21.33
C ALA A 395 29.15 -2.74 -21.48
N GLU A 396 28.59 -1.71 -20.81
CA GLU A 396 29.14 -0.36 -20.81
C GLU A 396 30.47 -0.27 -20.05
N ARG A 397 30.57 -0.99 -18.94
CA ARG A 397 31.83 -1.10 -18.19
C ARG A 397 32.94 -1.70 -19.06
N CYS A 398 32.62 -2.79 -19.81
CA CYS A 398 33.55 -3.40 -20.73
C CYS A 398 33.96 -2.49 -21.87
N SER A 399 33.01 -1.75 -22.45
CA SER A 399 33.31 -0.78 -23.52
C SER A 399 34.17 0.39 -23.06
N LEU A 400 34.13 0.72 -21.76
CA LEU A 400 34.93 1.76 -21.13
C LEU A 400 36.24 1.24 -20.48
N GLY A 401 36.57 -0.05 -20.68
CA GLY A 401 37.80 -0.65 -20.18
C GLY A 401 37.77 -1.10 -18.71
N TYR A 402 36.62 -1.13 -18.07
CA TYR A 402 36.44 -1.55 -16.67
C TYR A 402 36.05 -3.03 -16.52
N CYS A 403 36.36 -3.88 -17.50
CA CYS A 403 36.23 -5.32 -17.37
C CYS A 403 37.46 -5.89 -16.67
N GLY A 404 37.33 -6.27 -15.41
CA GLY A 404 38.25 -7.03 -14.62
C GLY A 404 37.57 -8.25 -14.02
#